data_4c5dbb5f1a6647f1af59040377149735
#
_entry.id   4c5dbb5f1a6647f1af59040377149735
#
_cell.length_a   1.000
_cell.length_b   1.000
_cell.length_c   1.000
_cell.angle_alpha   90.00
_cell.angle_beta   90.00
_cell.angle_gamma   90.00
#
_symmetry.space_group_name_H-M   'P 1'
#
loop_
_entity.id
_entity.type
_entity.pdbx_description
1 polymer ?
#
loop_
_entity_poly.entity_id
_entity_poly.type
_entity_poly.pdbx_seq_one_letter_code
_entity_poly.pdbx_strand_id
1 'polypeptide(L)'
;MKLVSRTLEQRFIADVPQRLIGDKAYDSDKLDGEVLHQFGTEMIAPHRQGRRRDRQTQDGRPLRRFQRRWKVERLFAWLYNFRRLVVRYEYHADNYLGFLQLACLIILLRHL
;
A
#
# COMPACT_ATOMS: atom_id res chain seq x y z
N MET A 1 -1.15 13.02 4.48
CA MET A 1 -2.15 12.05 4.04
C MET A 1 -2.53 12.10 2.58
N LYS A 2 -2.05 13.10 1.84
CA LYS A 2 -2.20 13.16 0.37
C LYS A 2 -1.57 11.97 -0.39
N LEU A 3 -0.70 11.17 0.26
CA LEU A 3 0.03 10.09 -0.40
C LEU A 3 -0.90 8.92 -0.79
N VAL A 4 -1.80 8.50 0.09
CA VAL A 4 -2.71 7.36 -0.18
C VAL A 4 -3.66 7.69 -1.34
N SER A 5 -4.31 8.85 -1.30
CA SER A 5 -5.20 9.31 -2.38
C SER A 5 -4.44 9.41 -3.71
N ARG A 6 -3.26 10.02 -3.72
CA ARG A 6 -2.40 10.09 -4.91
C ARG A 6 -2.03 8.71 -5.46
N THR A 7 -1.68 7.77 -4.60
CA THR A 7 -1.33 6.41 -5.02
C THR A 7 -2.52 5.72 -5.67
N LEU A 8 -3.73 5.89 -5.12
CA LEU A 8 -4.94 5.34 -5.70
C LEU A 8 -5.35 6.04 -7.01
N GLU A 9 -5.11 7.33 -7.13
CA GLU A 9 -5.35 8.10 -8.37
C GLU A 9 -4.39 7.69 -9.50
N GLN A 10 -3.12 7.48 -9.18
CA GLN A 10 -2.06 7.15 -10.15
C GLN A 10 -1.92 5.66 -10.44
N ARG A 11 -2.87 4.84 -10.01
CA ARG A 11 -2.85 3.41 -10.32
C ARG A 11 -2.98 3.18 -11.82
N PHE A 12 -2.27 2.20 -12.34
CA PHE A 12 -2.33 1.83 -13.77
C PHE A 12 -3.40 0.77 -14.07
N ILE A 13 -4.02 0.19 -13.02
CA ILE A 13 -5.15 -0.75 -13.14
C ILE A 13 -6.44 0.03 -12.89
N ALA A 14 -7.45 -0.18 -13.72
CA ALA A 14 -8.74 0.50 -13.56
C ALA A 14 -9.45 0.13 -12.25
N ASP A 15 -9.30 -1.12 -11.81
CA ASP A 15 -9.94 -1.61 -10.60
C ASP A 15 -9.37 -0.98 -9.34
N VAL A 16 -10.25 -0.61 -8.43
CA VAL A 16 -9.90 -0.10 -7.10
C VAL A 16 -9.92 -1.26 -6.10
N PRO A 17 -8.88 -1.41 -5.26
CA PRO A 17 -8.87 -2.46 -4.26
C PRO A 17 -10.01 -2.25 -3.25
N GLN A 18 -10.74 -3.30 -2.92
CA GLN A 18 -11.79 -3.23 -1.88
C GLN A 18 -11.21 -2.91 -0.51
N ARG A 19 -9.96 -3.31 -0.25
CA ARG A 19 -9.28 -3.14 1.03
C ARG A 19 -7.83 -2.75 0.83
N LEU A 20 -7.40 -1.75 1.62
CA LEU A 20 -6.03 -1.28 1.64
C LEU A 20 -5.45 -1.47 3.06
N ILE A 21 -4.32 -2.18 3.15
CA ILE A 21 -3.68 -2.47 4.44
C ILE A 21 -2.51 -1.51 4.62
N GLY A 22 -2.57 -0.71 5.68
CA GLY A 22 -1.52 0.22 6.08
C GLY A 22 -0.85 -0.15 7.39
N ASP A 23 0.24 0.53 7.72
CA ASP A 23 0.85 0.43 9.04
C ASP A 23 0.15 1.37 10.06
N LYS A 24 0.64 1.38 11.30
CA LYS A 24 0.09 2.23 12.37
C LYS A 24 0.17 3.74 12.07
N ALA A 25 1.00 4.17 11.13
CA ALA A 25 1.09 5.57 10.73
C ALA A 25 -0.18 6.06 10.03
N TYR A 26 -0.92 5.12 9.40
CA TYR A 26 -2.17 5.40 8.69
C TYR A 26 -3.43 5.27 9.56
N ASP A 27 -3.30 5.03 10.88
CA ASP A 27 -4.42 5.00 11.83
C ASP A 27 -5.03 6.41 11.99
N SER A 28 -6.05 6.71 11.20
CA SER A 28 -6.74 8.00 11.17
C SER A 28 -8.16 7.83 10.65
N ASP A 29 -9.15 8.11 11.54
CA ASP A 29 -10.57 8.04 11.19
C ASP A 29 -10.93 8.98 10.02
N LYS A 30 -10.23 10.12 9.91
CA LYS A 30 -10.40 11.06 8.81
C LYS A 30 -9.95 10.46 7.49
N LEU A 31 -8.78 9.79 7.48
CA LEU A 31 -8.26 9.13 6.28
C LEU A 31 -9.16 7.97 5.85
N ASP A 32 -9.62 7.18 6.82
CA ASP A 32 -10.52 6.04 6.56
C ASP A 32 -11.80 6.51 5.89
N GLY A 33 -12.41 7.61 6.40
CA GLY A 33 -13.60 8.22 5.82
C GLY A 33 -13.35 8.80 4.42
N GLU A 34 -12.24 9.50 4.20
CA GLU A 34 -11.88 10.06 2.90
C GLU A 34 -11.69 8.98 1.84
N VAL A 35 -10.92 7.92 2.15
CA VAL A 35 -10.62 6.82 1.22
C VAL A 35 -11.88 6.00 0.92
N LEU A 36 -12.71 5.74 1.92
CA LEU A 36 -13.97 5.04 1.73
C LEU A 36 -14.94 5.84 0.84
N HIS A 37 -15.05 7.15 1.08
CA HIS A 37 -15.96 8.01 0.32
C HIS A 37 -15.51 8.22 -1.13
N GLN A 38 -14.20 8.43 -1.35
CA GLN A 38 -13.67 8.73 -2.69
C GLN A 38 -13.50 7.51 -3.57
N PHE A 39 -13.10 6.38 -2.99
CA PHE A 39 -12.69 5.19 -3.74
C PHE A 39 -13.50 3.93 -3.39
N GLY A 40 -14.37 3.97 -2.38
CA GLY A 40 -15.06 2.78 -1.89
C GLY A 40 -14.12 1.75 -1.25
N THR A 41 -12.91 2.15 -0.86
CA THR A 41 -11.87 1.28 -0.31
C THR A 41 -11.87 1.33 1.21
N GLU A 42 -11.94 0.18 1.85
CA GLU A 42 -11.80 0.03 3.30
C GLU A 42 -10.31 0.10 3.69
N MET A 43 -9.94 1.10 4.50
CA MET A 43 -8.59 1.20 5.04
C MET A 43 -8.45 0.37 6.30
N ILE A 44 -7.43 -0.48 6.40
CA ILE A 44 -7.15 -1.34 7.55
C ILE A 44 -5.75 -0.99 8.07
N ALA A 45 -5.70 -0.32 9.22
CA ALA A 45 -4.45 0.00 9.90
C ALA A 45 -4.58 -0.31 11.41
N PRO A 46 -3.57 -0.92 12.04
CA PRO A 46 -3.62 -1.15 13.48
C PRO A 46 -3.63 0.16 14.23
N HIS A 47 -4.38 0.23 15.32
CA HIS A 47 -4.42 1.42 16.16
C HIS A 47 -3.05 1.77 16.75
N ARG A 48 -2.77 3.06 16.84
CA ARG A 48 -1.57 3.57 17.51
C ARG A 48 -1.61 3.26 19.01
N GLN A 49 -0.44 3.05 19.60
CA GLN A 49 -0.32 2.95 21.06
C GLN A 49 -0.83 4.24 21.70
N GLY A 50 -1.69 4.11 22.71
CA GLY A 50 -2.29 5.26 23.41
C GLY A 50 -3.64 5.73 22.85
N ARG A 51 -4.16 5.13 21.79
CA ARG A 51 -5.54 5.41 21.37
C ARG A 51 -6.52 4.99 22.47
N ARG A 52 -7.41 5.89 22.87
CA ARG A 52 -8.42 5.61 23.89
C ARG A 52 -9.28 4.42 23.51
N ARG A 53 -9.64 3.58 24.50
CA ARG A 53 -10.44 2.36 24.27
C ARG A 53 -11.81 2.64 23.65
N ASP A 54 -12.43 3.77 24.02
CA ASP A 54 -13.71 4.26 23.47
C ASP A 54 -13.67 4.62 21.99
N ARG A 55 -12.45 4.89 21.47
CA ARG A 55 -12.20 5.19 20.04
C ARG A 55 -11.63 4.03 19.26
N GLN A 56 -11.52 2.84 19.86
CA GLN A 56 -11.09 1.65 19.17
C GLN A 56 -12.28 1.02 18.47
N THR A 57 -12.40 1.26 17.16
CA THR A 57 -13.53 0.82 16.34
C THR A 57 -13.25 -0.49 15.59
N GLN A 58 -12.02 -1.01 15.68
CA GLN A 58 -11.63 -2.18 14.88
C GLN A 58 -11.93 -3.48 15.60
N ASP A 59 -12.73 -4.32 14.95
CA ASP A 59 -12.82 -5.75 15.24
C ASP A 59 -11.49 -6.44 14.87
N GLY A 60 -11.09 -7.45 15.63
CA GLY A 60 -9.87 -8.22 15.35
C GLY A 60 -9.87 -8.96 13.99
N ARG A 61 -11.02 -9.06 13.31
CA ARG A 61 -11.14 -9.69 11.99
C ARG A 61 -10.38 -8.96 10.87
N PRO A 62 -10.51 -7.62 10.71
CA PRO A 62 -9.72 -6.86 9.76
C PRO A 62 -8.22 -6.96 10.05
N LEU A 63 -7.83 -6.96 11.32
CA LEU A 63 -6.42 -7.04 11.74
C LEU A 63 -5.75 -8.38 11.40
N ARG A 64 -6.49 -9.47 11.21
CA ARG A 64 -5.91 -10.74 10.71
C ARG A 64 -5.31 -10.57 9.32
N ARG A 65 -5.85 -9.68 8.51
CA ARG A 65 -5.31 -9.37 7.19
C ARG A 65 -4.01 -8.59 7.27
N PHE A 66 -3.86 -7.76 8.28
CA PHE A 66 -2.61 -7.06 8.56
C PHE A 66 -1.43 -8.02 8.79
N GLN A 67 -1.68 -9.19 9.39
CA GLN A 67 -0.65 -10.21 9.58
C GLN A 67 -0.07 -10.73 8.27
N ARG A 68 -0.77 -10.56 7.14
CA ARG A 68 -0.27 -10.92 5.81
C ARG A 68 0.59 -9.84 5.15
N ARG A 69 0.89 -8.74 5.86
CA ARG A 69 1.70 -7.63 5.35
C ARG A 69 3.11 -8.06 4.91
N TRP A 70 3.64 -9.14 5.47
CA TRP A 70 4.92 -9.71 5.05
C TRP A 70 5.02 -9.98 3.53
N LYS A 71 3.88 -10.11 2.83
CA LYS A 71 3.86 -10.24 1.36
C LYS A 71 4.42 -9.02 0.65
N VAL A 72 4.17 -7.82 1.19
CA VAL A 72 4.71 -6.57 0.66
C VAL A 72 6.22 -6.50 0.92
N GLU A 73 6.67 -6.91 2.09
CA GLU A 73 8.10 -6.98 2.43
C GLU A 73 8.83 -7.96 1.50
N ARG A 74 8.22 -9.10 1.20
CA ARG A 74 8.73 -10.05 0.21
C ARG A 74 8.82 -9.43 -1.18
N LEU A 75 7.80 -8.68 -1.62
CA LEU A 75 7.84 -7.98 -2.90
C LEU A 75 9.01 -7.01 -2.96
N PHE A 76 9.21 -6.20 -1.92
CA PHE A 76 10.36 -5.30 -1.84
C PHE A 76 11.69 -6.06 -1.89
N ALA A 77 11.82 -7.17 -1.17
CA ALA A 77 13.01 -8.01 -1.22
C ALA A 77 13.29 -8.50 -2.66
N TRP A 78 12.28 -8.87 -3.42
CA TRP A 78 12.44 -9.24 -4.82
C TRP A 78 12.81 -8.05 -5.72
N LEU A 79 12.23 -6.86 -5.48
CA LEU A 79 12.54 -5.64 -6.22
C LEU A 79 13.99 -5.17 -5.97
N TYR A 80 14.55 -5.43 -4.80
CA TYR A 80 15.96 -5.12 -4.49
C TYR A 80 16.97 -5.91 -5.35
N ASN A 81 16.56 -6.99 -6.01
CA ASN A 81 17.41 -7.69 -6.98
C ASN A 81 17.58 -6.90 -8.29
N PHE A 82 16.76 -5.89 -8.53
CA PHE A 82 16.88 -5.02 -9.71
C PHE A 82 17.71 -3.79 -9.36
N ARG A 83 18.98 -3.80 -9.77
CA ARG A 83 19.96 -2.76 -9.42
C ARG A 83 19.47 -1.33 -9.74
N ARG A 84 18.76 -1.14 -10.85
CA ARG A 84 18.23 0.18 -11.25
C ARG A 84 17.12 0.71 -10.35
N LEU A 85 16.47 -0.15 -9.57
CA LEU A 85 15.48 0.25 -8.58
C LEU A 85 16.10 0.57 -7.23
N VAL A 86 17.20 -0.11 -6.87
CA VAL A 86 17.93 0.13 -5.63
C VAL A 86 18.70 1.45 -5.69
N VAL A 87 19.40 1.67 -6.80
CA VAL A 87 20.10 2.93 -7.08
C VAL A 87 19.33 3.65 -8.17
N ARG A 88 18.74 4.79 -7.82
CA ARG A 88 17.98 5.58 -8.78
C ARG A 88 18.92 6.31 -9.76
N TYR A 89 18.99 5.82 -10.97
CA TYR A 89 19.72 6.48 -12.07
C TYR A 89 18.81 7.40 -12.90
N GLU A 90 17.50 7.16 -12.89
CA GLU A 90 16.54 7.92 -13.67
C GLU A 90 16.26 9.26 -13.02
N TYR A 91 16.50 10.34 -13.79
CA TYR A 91 16.21 11.71 -13.36
C TYR A 91 14.69 11.94 -13.28
N HIS A 92 13.95 11.49 -14.29
CA HIS A 92 12.50 11.64 -14.35
C HIS A 92 11.79 10.54 -13.55
N ALA A 93 10.82 10.95 -12.73
CA ALA A 93 10.04 10.02 -11.89
C ALA A 93 9.26 8.99 -12.72
N ASP A 94 8.76 9.40 -13.89
CA ASP A 94 8.00 8.52 -14.79
C ASP A 94 8.85 7.38 -15.36
N ASN A 95 10.11 7.64 -15.67
CA ASN A 95 11.04 6.60 -16.11
C ASN A 95 11.32 5.59 -14.99
N TYR A 96 11.52 6.09 -13.76
CA TYR A 96 11.69 5.23 -12.59
C TYR A 96 10.44 4.37 -12.35
N LEU A 97 9.25 4.95 -12.45
CA LEU A 97 7.98 4.24 -12.33
C LEU A 97 7.86 3.15 -13.42
N GLY A 98 8.23 3.44 -14.66
CA GLY A 98 8.25 2.48 -15.75
C GLY A 98 9.16 1.28 -15.46
N PHE A 99 10.37 1.50 -14.92
CA PHE A 99 11.26 0.40 -14.49
C PHE A 99 10.69 -0.39 -13.32
N LEU A 100 10.02 0.26 -12.37
CA LEU A 100 9.34 -0.42 -11.27
C LEU A 100 8.21 -1.34 -11.78
N GLN A 101 7.39 -0.85 -12.70
CA GLN A 101 6.31 -1.63 -13.33
C GLN A 101 6.87 -2.82 -14.12
N LEU A 102 7.95 -2.62 -14.87
CA LEU A 102 8.63 -3.68 -15.61
C LEU A 102 9.20 -4.75 -14.67
N ALA A 103 9.81 -4.36 -13.56
CA ALA A 103 10.32 -5.29 -12.57
C ALA A 103 9.18 -6.11 -11.91
N CYS A 104 8.07 -5.47 -11.59
CA CYS A 104 6.87 -6.16 -11.09
C CYS A 104 6.35 -7.18 -12.11
N LEU A 105 6.30 -6.81 -13.39
CA LEU A 105 5.90 -7.71 -14.47
C LEU A 105 6.82 -8.94 -14.56
N ILE A 106 8.13 -8.74 -14.51
CA ILE A 106 9.11 -9.84 -14.54
C ILE A 106 8.92 -10.77 -13.32
N ILE A 107 8.67 -10.20 -12.14
CA ILE A 107 8.40 -11.00 -10.93
C ILE A 107 7.14 -11.85 -11.13
N LEU A 108 6.06 -11.26 -11.62
CA LEU A 108 4.81 -11.97 -11.88
C LEU A 108 5.01 -13.12 -12.88
N LEU A 109 5.70 -12.86 -13.99
CA LEU A 109 5.99 -13.88 -15.02
C LEU A 109 6.84 -15.06 -14.51
N ARG A 110 7.67 -14.83 -13.50
CA ARG A 110 8.47 -15.93 -12.87
C ARG A 110 7.65 -16.81 -11.94
N HIS A 111 6.47 -16.34 -11.52
CA HIS A 111 5.60 -17.02 -10.55
C HIS A 111 4.28 -17.53 -11.17
N LEU A 112 4.14 -17.37 -12.48
CA LEU A 112 3.11 -18.04 -13.27
C LEU A 112 3.55 -19.46 -13.66
#